data_2ac00a964bec3e51fd02cf75135ebaee
#
_entry.id   2ac00a964bec3e51fd02cf75135ebaee
#
_cell.length_a   1.000
_cell.length_b   1.000
_cell.length_c   1.000
_cell.angle_alpha   90.00
_cell.angle_beta   90.00
_cell.angle_gamma   90.00
#
_symmetry.space_group_name_H-M   'P 1'
#
loop_
_entity.id
_entity.type
_entity.pdbx_description
1 polymer ?
#
loop_
_entity_poly.entity_id
_entity_poly.type
_entity_poly.pdbx_seq_one_letter_code
_entity_poly.pdbx_strand_id
1 'polypeptide(L)'
;MPKNQRAWASWNYQIQQQPQGVGAVVTYDMNRLQNLQGPHQFFVTLNNTQHIDPSTILGQWTYAHPQFGPESLSIQAQIESVNQHSRIAVAGAWCLNGFHEDGVGSGENAAIAIQHTLGIYA
;
A
#
# COMPACT_ATOMS: atom_id res chain seq x y z
N MET A 1 -1.75 9.66 17.37
CA MET A 1 -0.38 9.54 17.92
C MET A 1 -0.44 9.25 19.43
N PRO A 2 0.53 8.54 20.02
CA PRO A 2 0.65 8.39 21.46
C PRO A 2 0.72 9.75 22.16
N LYS A 3 0.11 9.87 23.37
CA LYS A 3 0.17 11.11 24.15
C LYS A 3 1.60 11.50 24.55
N ASN A 4 2.45 10.51 24.80
CA ASN A 4 3.86 10.74 25.11
C ASN A 4 4.67 10.78 23.79
N GLN A 5 5.19 11.95 23.44
CA GLN A 5 5.98 12.13 22.22
C GLN A 5 7.27 11.28 22.18
N ARG A 6 7.81 10.87 23.33
CA ARG A 6 8.97 9.96 23.38
C ARG A 6 8.64 8.55 22.87
N ALA A 7 7.35 8.19 22.82
CA ALA A 7 6.87 6.92 22.27
C ALA A 7 6.56 7.00 20.77
N TRP A 8 6.74 8.14 20.12
CA TRP A 8 6.49 8.28 18.70
C TRP A 8 7.55 7.52 17.90
N ALA A 9 7.07 6.68 17.00
CA ALA A 9 7.87 5.99 15.99
C ALA A 9 7.49 6.49 14.59
N SER A 10 8.25 6.10 13.59
CA SER A 10 7.89 6.37 12.19
C SER A 10 6.53 5.79 11.83
N TRP A 11 6.17 4.64 12.43
CA TRP A 11 4.87 3.99 12.32
C TRP A 11 4.28 3.82 13.71
N ASN A 12 3.07 4.32 13.89
CA ASN A 12 2.35 4.20 15.15
C ASN A 12 1.06 3.42 14.89
N TYR A 13 1.00 2.21 15.42
CA TYR A 13 -0.12 1.30 15.26
C TYR A 13 -1.01 1.35 16.49
N GLN A 14 -2.32 1.50 16.28
CA GLN A 14 -3.31 1.51 17.36
C GLN A 14 -4.42 0.52 17.03
N ILE A 15 -4.68 -0.38 17.96
CA ILE A 15 -5.83 -1.28 17.90
C ILE A 15 -7.03 -0.53 18.50
N GLN A 16 -8.12 -0.46 17.75
CA GLN A 16 -9.38 0.11 18.21
C GLN A 16 -10.50 -0.92 18.14
N GLN A 17 -11.33 -0.94 19.18
CA GLN A 17 -12.60 -1.66 19.14
C GLN A 17 -13.56 -0.91 18.23
N GLN A 18 -14.10 -1.58 17.22
CA GLN A 18 -15.08 -1.04 16.28
C GLN A 18 -16.35 -1.89 16.32
N PRO A 19 -17.51 -1.35 15.91
CA PRO A 19 -18.75 -2.12 15.88
C PRO A 19 -18.69 -3.40 15.04
N GLN A 20 -17.83 -3.40 14.00
CA GLN A 20 -17.61 -4.54 13.11
C GLN A 20 -16.47 -5.45 13.56
N GLY A 21 -15.90 -5.24 14.76
CA GLY A 21 -14.77 -6.00 15.28
C GLY A 21 -13.56 -5.15 15.64
N VAL A 22 -12.35 -5.71 15.54
CA VAL A 22 -11.12 -5.01 15.85
C VAL A 22 -10.62 -4.29 14.60
N GLY A 23 -10.50 -2.97 14.67
CA GLY A 23 -9.93 -2.15 13.62
C GLY A 23 -8.49 -1.75 13.91
N ALA A 24 -7.71 -1.62 12.87
CA ALA A 24 -6.35 -1.11 12.92
C ALA A 24 -6.29 0.34 12.43
N VAL A 25 -5.69 1.18 13.24
CA VAL A 25 -5.31 2.55 12.86
C VAL A 25 -3.80 2.62 12.77
N VAL A 26 -3.30 3.13 11.66
CA VAL A 26 -1.87 3.38 11.48
C VAL A 26 -1.65 4.86 11.25
N THR A 27 -0.73 5.46 12.01
CA THR A 27 -0.29 6.84 11.79
C THR A 27 1.20 6.84 11.49
N TYR A 28 1.55 7.34 10.32
CA TYR A 28 2.93 7.57 9.89
C TYR A 28 3.37 8.96 10.33
N ASP A 29 4.52 9.05 10.98
CA ASP A 29 5.24 10.30 11.23
C ASP A 29 6.13 10.59 10.03
N MET A 30 5.67 11.48 9.16
CA MET A 30 6.34 11.78 7.89
C MET A 30 7.67 12.49 8.10
N ASN A 31 7.79 13.28 9.16
CA ASN A 31 9.05 13.96 9.45
C ASN A 31 10.16 12.96 9.80
N ARG A 32 9.81 11.89 10.52
CA ARG A 32 10.77 10.80 10.80
C ARG A 32 11.04 9.94 9.59
N LEU A 33 10.01 9.60 8.80
CA LEU A 33 10.16 8.73 7.62
C LEU A 33 10.99 9.38 6.52
N GLN A 34 10.81 10.68 6.30
CA GLN A 34 11.42 11.41 5.19
C GLN A 34 12.50 12.39 5.64
N ASN A 35 12.86 12.37 6.94
CA ASN A 35 13.81 13.30 7.53
C ASN A 35 13.47 14.78 7.23
N LEU A 36 12.18 15.13 7.30
CA LEU A 36 11.72 16.49 7.06
C LEU A 36 12.14 17.40 8.20
N GLN A 37 12.73 18.53 7.84
CA GLN A 37 13.12 19.57 8.78
C GLN A 37 12.12 20.72 8.73
N GLY A 38 11.93 21.43 9.85
CA GLY A 38 11.07 22.60 9.91
C GLY A 38 10.13 22.62 11.13
N PRO A 39 9.32 23.67 11.26
CA PRO A 39 8.48 23.87 12.44
C PRO A 39 7.20 23.01 12.45
N HIS A 40 6.86 22.37 11.33
CA HIS A 40 5.62 21.63 11.18
C HIS A 40 5.85 20.14 11.28
N GLN A 41 4.91 19.45 11.94
CA GLN A 41 4.87 18.00 12.02
C GLN A 41 3.76 17.47 11.11
N PHE A 42 4.11 16.55 10.19
CA PHE A 42 3.18 15.97 9.23
C PHE A 42 2.89 14.52 9.55
N PHE A 43 1.61 14.16 9.49
CA PHE A 43 1.15 12.80 9.72
C PHE A 43 0.28 12.31 8.57
N VAL A 44 0.39 11.03 8.24
CA VAL A 44 -0.57 10.32 7.40
C VAL A 44 -1.24 9.27 8.27
N THR A 45 -2.56 9.38 8.43
CA THR A 45 -3.33 8.48 9.29
C THR A 45 -4.35 7.71 8.46
N LEU A 46 -4.36 6.39 8.62
CA LEU A 46 -5.29 5.48 7.97
C LEU A 46 -6.41 5.10 8.94
N ASN A 47 -7.64 5.09 8.41
CA ASN A 47 -8.84 4.55 9.08
C ASN A 47 -9.23 5.25 10.40
N ASN A 48 -8.93 6.55 10.56
CA ASN A 48 -9.24 7.26 11.82
C ASN A 48 -9.62 8.73 11.64
N THR A 49 -10.14 9.11 10.50
CA THR A 49 -10.46 10.52 10.19
C THR A 49 -11.39 11.17 11.21
N GLN A 50 -12.36 10.41 11.71
CA GLN A 50 -13.35 10.92 12.68
C GLN A 50 -12.76 11.37 14.04
N HIS A 51 -11.51 10.97 14.33
CA HIS A 51 -10.82 11.35 15.57
C HIS A 51 -9.68 12.37 15.34
N ILE A 52 -9.60 12.95 14.14
CA ILE A 52 -8.64 14.00 13.81
C ILE A 52 -9.37 15.34 13.83
N ASP A 53 -8.77 16.36 14.42
CA ASP A 53 -9.29 17.72 14.39
C ASP A 53 -9.39 18.18 12.92
N PRO A 54 -10.61 18.50 12.44
CA PRO A 54 -10.82 18.90 11.04
C PRO A 54 -9.95 20.08 10.61
N SER A 55 -9.63 21.00 11.51
CA SER A 55 -8.79 22.17 11.22
C SER A 55 -7.34 21.82 10.89
N THR A 56 -6.89 20.61 11.24
CA THR A 56 -5.53 20.12 11.00
C THR A 56 -5.41 19.23 9.77
N ILE A 57 -6.55 18.91 9.11
CA ILE A 57 -6.57 18.04 7.94
C ILE A 57 -6.15 18.86 6.70
N LEU A 58 -5.02 18.51 6.12
CA LEU A 58 -4.53 19.09 4.86
C LEU A 58 -5.20 18.48 3.64
N GLY A 59 -5.61 17.22 3.74
CA GLY A 59 -6.29 16.50 2.68
C GLY A 59 -6.78 15.13 3.13
N GLN A 60 -7.80 14.60 2.44
CA GLN A 60 -8.38 13.30 2.71
C GLN A 60 -8.70 12.58 1.40
N TRP A 61 -8.35 11.31 1.35
CA TRP A 61 -8.58 10.46 0.17
C TRP A 61 -9.08 9.08 0.61
N THR A 62 -9.84 8.45 -0.26
CA THR A 62 -10.26 7.06 -0.09
C THR A 62 -9.60 6.21 -1.15
N TYR A 63 -8.87 5.19 -0.73
CA TYR A 63 -8.21 4.24 -1.62
C TYR A 63 -8.74 2.83 -1.38
N ALA A 64 -8.95 2.09 -2.47
CA ALA A 64 -9.10 0.64 -2.41
C ALA A 64 -7.71 0.02 -2.22
N HIS A 65 -7.56 -0.76 -1.16
CA HIS A 65 -6.30 -1.43 -0.84
C HIS A 65 -6.45 -2.94 -0.98
N PRO A 66 -5.57 -3.63 -1.72
CA PRO A 66 -5.61 -5.09 -1.83
C PRO A 66 -5.56 -5.73 -0.44
N GLN A 67 -6.42 -6.73 -0.23
CA GLN A 67 -6.42 -7.54 0.97
C GLN A 67 -5.81 -8.90 0.63
N PHE A 68 -4.72 -9.24 1.32
CA PHE A 68 -4.04 -10.52 1.14
C PHE A 68 -4.69 -11.56 2.06
N GLY A 69 -5.35 -12.55 1.47
CA GLY A 69 -5.92 -13.71 2.14
C GLY A 69 -5.10 -14.98 1.87
N PRO A 70 -5.49 -16.12 2.46
CA PRO A 70 -4.81 -17.40 2.23
C PRO A 70 -4.73 -17.81 0.74
N GLU A 71 -5.73 -17.41 -0.04
CA GLU A 71 -5.82 -17.68 -1.49
C GLU A 71 -4.89 -16.81 -2.34
N SER A 72 -4.38 -15.70 -1.79
CA SER A 72 -3.55 -14.76 -2.54
C SER A 72 -2.31 -15.40 -3.14
N LEU A 73 -1.66 -16.28 -2.40
CA LEU A 73 -0.47 -17.01 -2.88
C LEU A 73 -0.78 -17.89 -4.09
N SER A 74 -1.93 -18.55 -4.10
CA SER A 74 -2.35 -19.41 -5.23
C SER A 74 -2.69 -18.59 -6.46
N ILE A 75 -3.29 -17.40 -6.30
CA ILE A 75 -3.59 -16.46 -7.37
C ILE A 75 -2.29 -15.88 -7.94
N GLN A 76 -1.39 -15.44 -7.07
CA GLN A 76 -0.09 -14.89 -7.48
C GLN A 76 0.73 -15.89 -8.31
N ALA A 77 0.72 -17.17 -7.94
CA ALA A 77 1.40 -18.23 -8.68
C ALA A 77 0.82 -18.45 -10.11
N GLN A 78 -0.41 -18.01 -10.37
CA GLN A 78 -1.06 -18.15 -11.68
C GLN A 78 -0.83 -16.94 -12.60
N ILE A 79 -0.40 -15.79 -12.06
CA ILE A 79 -0.26 -14.54 -12.83
C ILE A 79 0.71 -14.71 -14.00
N GLU A 80 1.83 -15.38 -13.81
CA GLU A 80 2.80 -15.63 -14.86
C GLU A 80 2.16 -16.41 -16.01
N SER A 81 1.43 -17.49 -15.71
CA SER A 81 0.74 -18.29 -16.71
C SER A 81 -0.33 -17.47 -17.45
N VAL A 82 -1.11 -16.65 -16.75
CA VAL A 82 -2.11 -15.77 -17.36
C VAL A 82 -1.45 -14.79 -18.33
N ASN A 83 -0.35 -14.16 -17.90
CA ASN A 83 0.35 -13.18 -18.71
C ASN A 83 1.01 -13.78 -19.96
N GLN A 84 1.49 -15.04 -19.87
CA GLN A 84 2.16 -15.72 -21.00
C GLN A 84 1.19 -16.25 -22.07
N HIS A 85 -0.07 -16.51 -21.72
CA HIS A 85 -1.04 -17.14 -22.60
C HIS A 85 -2.17 -16.21 -23.05
N SER A 86 -2.05 -14.92 -22.81
CA SER A 86 -3.06 -13.91 -23.11
C SER A 86 -2.47 -12.71 -23.84
N ARG A 87 -3.32 -11.99 -24.59
CA ARG A 87 -3.00 -10.68 -25.13
C ARG A 87 -3.21 -9.55 -24.11
N ILE A 88 -3.66 -9.89 -22.92
CA ILE A 88 -3.85 -8.98 -21.81
C ILE A 88 -2.96 -9.48 -20.69
N ALA A 89 -2.09 -8.62 -20.20
CA ALA A 89 -1.28 -8.91 -19.02
C ALA A 89 -1.75 -8.09 -17.82
N VAL A 90 -1.64 -8.65 -16.64
CA VAL A 90 -1.95 -7.99 -15.38
C VAL A 90 -0.67 -7.67 -14.63
N ALA A 91 -0.64 -6.50 -13.99
CA ALA A 91 0.47 -6.05 -13.17
C ALA A 91 -0.06 -5.25 -11.99
N GLY A 92 0.76 -5.11 -10.97
CA GLY A 92 0.49 -4.31 -9.78
C GLY A 92 1.25 -4.84 -8.58
N ALA A 93 1.42 -4.02 -7.55
CA ALA A 93 2.10 -4.41 -6.33
C ALA A 93 1.47 -5.64 -5.64
N TRP A 94 0.16 -5.85 -5.83
CA TRP A 94 -0.59 -7.01 -5.31
C TRP A 94 -0.17 -8.36 -5.93
N CYS A 95 0.56 -8.33 -7.05
CA CYS A 95 1.13 -9.55 -7.66
C CYS A 95 2.20 -10.20 -6.76
N LEU A 96 2.75 -9.46 -5.79
CA LEU A 96 3.71 -9.94 -4.81
C LEU A 96 3.32 -9.45 -3.40
N ASN A 97 4.19 -8.74 -2.70
CA ASN A 97 4.00 -8.37 -1.29
C ASN A 97 3.29 -7.02 -1.08
N GLY A 98 3.05 -6.26 -2.14
CA GLY A 98 2.35 -4.98 -2.08
C GLY A 98 3.25 -3.74 -1.96
N PHE A 99 4.55 -3.87 -2.16
CA PHE A 99 5.48 -2.75 -2.15
C PHE A 99 5.60 -2.07 -3.52
N HIS A 100 6.14 -0.86 -3.55
CA HIS A 100 6.34 -0.12 -4.80
C HIS A 100 7.21 -0.90 -5.79
N GLU A 101 8.29 -1.52 -5.31
CA GLU A 101 9.20 -2.34 -6.12
C GLU A 101 8.50 -3.56 -6.71
N ASP A 102 7.59 -4.18 -5.97
CA ASP A 102 6.76 -5.27 -6.50
C ASP A 102 5.88 -4.79 -7.65
N GLY A 103 5.39 -3.55 -7.58
CA GLY A 103 4.63 -2.93 -8.66
C GLY A 103 5.46 -2.75 -9.92
N VAL A 104 6.69 -2.26 -9.79
CA VAL A 104 7.65 -2.09 -10.90
C VAL A 104 7.99 -3.44 -11.52
N GLY A 105 8.45 -4.40 -10.72
CA GLY A 105 8.84 -5.72 -11.21
C GLY A 105 7.69 -6.47 -11.88
N SER A 106 6.47 -6.37 -11.35
CA SER A 106 5.30 -6.98 -12.00
C SER A 106 4.96 -6.32 -13.34
N GLY A 107 5.17 -5.01 -13.46
CA GLY A 107 5.00 -4.27 -14.71
C GLY A 107 6.01 -4.69 -15.77
N GLU A 108 7.28 -4.85 -15.42
CA GLU A 108 8.32 -5.36 -16.30
C GLU A 108 8.01 -6.77 -16.79
N ASN A 109 7.63 -7.68 -15.89
CA ASN A 109 7.24 -9.04 -16.24
C ASN A 109 6.04 -9.08 -17.19
N ALA A 110 5.03 -8.25 -16.97
CA ALA A 110 3.87 -8.13 -17.83
C ALA A 110 4.26 -7.62 -19.22
N ALA A 111 5.14 -6.63 -19.32
CA ALA A 111 5.63 -6.10 -20.58
C ALA A 111 6.40 -7.16 -21.37
N ILE A 112 7.29 -7.91 -20.73
CA ILE A 112 8.02 -9.02 -21.36
C ILE A 112 7.06 -10.08 -21.89
N ALA A 113 6.05 -10.47 -21.09
CA ALA A 113 5.05 -11.47 -21.52
C ALA A 113 4.27 -11.01 -22.76
N ILE A 114 3.86 -9.75 -22.84
CA ILE A 114 3.19 -9.17 -24.00
C ILE A 114 4.12 -9.15 -25.23
N GLN A 115 5.38 -8.75 -25.06
CA GLN A 115 6.35 -8.77 -26.16
C GLN A 115 6.52 -10.17 -26.76
N HIS A 116 6.65 -11.19 -25.91
CA HIS A 116 6.71 -12.59 -26.34
C HIS A 116 5.45 -13.01 -27.10
N THR A 117 4.27 -12.69 -26.56
CA THR A 117 2.98 -13.05 -27.20
C THR A 117 2.79 -12.38 -28.56
N LEU A 118 3.30 -11.16 -28.74
CA LEU A 118 3.20 -10.40 -29.98
C LEU A 118 4.36 -10.67 -30.96
N GLY A 119 5.36 -11.45 -30.56
CA GLY A 119 6.56 -11.68 -31.37
C GLY A 119 7.43 -10.44 -31.55
N ILE A 120 7.33 -9.47 -30.65
CA ILE A 120 8.12 -8.25 -30.64
C ILE A 120 9.36 -8.51 -29.79
N TYR A 121 10.44 -8.87 -30.44
CA TYR A 121 11.74 -9.05 -29.77
C TYR A 121 12.53 -7.74 -29.86
N ALA A 122 13.01 -7.24 -28.70
CA ALA A 122 13.96 -6.15 -28.63
C ALA A 122 15.38 -6.65 -28.87
#